data_f062879127417fd439075e14ebffcb1e
#
_entry.id   f062879127417fd439075e14ebffcb1e
#
_cell.length_a   1.000
_cell.length_b   1.000
_cell.length_c   1.000
_cell.angle_alpha   90.00
_cell.angle_beta   90.00
_cell.angle_gamma   90.00
#
_symmetry.space_group_name_H-M   'P 1'
#
loop_
_entity.id
_entity.type
_entity.pdbx_description
1 polymer ?
#
loop_
_entity_poly.entity_id
_entity_poly.type
_entity_poly.pdbx_seq_one_letter_code
_entity_poly.pdbx_strand_id
1 'polypeptide(L)'
;MRRRYELHPRLWKKIEPLLPHPTHHGGPGRPWHDHYTILNGILWMLHSGAPWRDLPERYGPWQTVYDRFNRWRKDGTWARLVTWLLDHLQRRGCLGRDLWCVDASIIRASHAAAGAKKNPGRARVLAGPKAAQLQEPPSHALGYSQGGFGTKVHLVCEDHGILLGIYVTPGQRHESQFFETVIERVLVPHRRGQRYWPERMAGDKGYSYRHIRRWLKRHGTRGVIPTRKNQPRDLGFEKAQYRRRNIVERAIGWYKECRHLATRYDKLAVNYVAFWLVAMMERDLRFLGLSDTD
;
A
#
# COMPACT_ATOMS: atom_id res chain seq x y z
N MET A 1 2.38 14.32 -26.70
CA MET A 1 1.47 13.17 -26.57
C MET A 1 1.85 12.40 -25.30
N ARG A 2 0.92 12.19 -24.34
CA ARG A 2 1.18 11.42 -23.10
C ARG A 2 1.44 9.95 -23.44
N ARG A 3 2.52 9.38 -22.92
CA ARG A 3 2.82 7.96 -23.10
C ARG A 3 2.09 7.10 -22.07
N ARG A 4 1.93 5.84 -22.39
CA ARG A 4 1.36 4.84 -21.47
C ARG A 4 2.15 4.84 -20.14
N TYR A 5 1.43 4.84 -19.00
CA TYR A 5 1.95 4.85 -17.63
C TYR A 5 2.52 6.18 -17.12
N GLU A 6 2.57 7.23 -17.93
CA GLU A 6 3.02 8.54 -17.44
C GLU A 6 1.89 9.27 -16.70
N LEU A 7 2.26 9.95 -15.62
CA LEU A 7 1.33 10.79 -14.85
C LEU A 7 0.91 12.02 -15.67
N HIS A 8 -0.37 12.37 -15.59
CA HIS A 8 -0.85 13.57 -16.26
C HIS A 8 -0.26 14.82 -15.60
N PRO A 9 0.21 15.85 -16.35
CA PRO A 9 0.81 17.07 -15.79
C PRO A 9 -0.08 17.80 -14.78
N ARG A 10 -1.41 17.77 -14.94
CA ARG A 10 -2.36 18.35 -13.95
C ARG A 10 -2.30 17.62 -12.61
N LEU A 11 -2.15 16.29 -12.62
CA LEU A 11 -2.01 15.49 -11.41
C LEU A 11 -0.63 15.66 -10.77
N TRP A 12 0.40 15.82 -11.59
CA TRP A 12 1.75 16.13 -11.14
C TRP A 12 1.80 17.39 -10.28
N LYS A 13 1.20 18.49 -10.77
CA LYS A 13 1.15 19.76 -10.04
C LYS A 13 0.58 19.68 -8.64
N LYS A 14 -0.24 18.66 -8.34
CA LYS A 14 -0.82 18.44 -7.00
C LYS A 14 0.20 17.90 -6.00
N ILE A 15 1.16 17.09 -6.44
CA ILE A 15 2.12 16.41 -5.57
C ILE A 15 3.53 16.99 -5.66
N GLU A 16 3.85 17.73 -6.70
CA GLU A 16 5.17 18.37 -6.87
C GLU A 16 5.62 19.16 -5.62
N PRO A 17 4.76 20.03 -5.02
CA PRO A 17 5.15 20.79 -3.83
C PRO A 17 5.41 19.95 -2.58
N LEU A 18 5.00 18.67 -2.58
CA LEU A 18 5.15 17.75 -1.45
C LEU A 18 6.44 16.94 -1.53
N LEU A 19 7.11 16.97 -2.68
CA LEU A 19 8.35 16.26 -2.89
C LEU A 19 9.52 17.03 -2.26
N PRO A 20 10.52 16.31 -1.73
CA PRO A 20 11.71 16.95 -1.19
C PRO A 20 12.43 17.78 -2.26
N HIS A 21 12.58 19.06 -2.01
CA HIS A 21 13.41 19.90 -2.88
C HIS A 21 14.87 19.45 -2.86
N PRO A 22 15.61 19.58 -3.98
CA PRO A 22 17.05 19.39 -3.99
C PRO A 22 17.69 20.36 -2.99
N THR A 23 18.45 19.82 -2.04
CA THR A 23 19.12 20.63 -0.99
C THR A 23 20.23 21.55 -1.53
N HIS A 24 20.57 21.43 -2.81
CA HIS A 24 21.64 22.19 -3.46
C HIS A 24 21.17 22.80 -4.78
N HIS A 25 20.54 23.97 -4.71
CA HIS A 25 20.47 24.87 -5.85
C HIS A 25 21.79 25.65 -5.90
N GLY A 26 22.67 25.32 -6.88
CA GLY A 26 23.91 26.08 -7.16
C GLY A 26 25.20 25.62 -6.48
N GLY A 27 25.21 24.44 -5.81
CA GLY A 27 26.45 23.84 -5.33
C GLY A 27 27.24 23.09 -6.42
N PRO A 28 28.53 22.79 -6.21
CA PRO A 28 29.32 22.01 -7.15
C PRO A 28 28.73 20.59 -7.27
N GLY A 29 28.47 20.13 -8.48
CA GLY A 29 27.95 18.79 -8.78
C GLY A 29 27.00 18.76 -9.97
N ARG A 30 26.70 17.53 -10.44
CA ARG A 30 25.77 17.34 -11.55
C ARG A 30 24.35 17.77 -11.14
N PRO A 31 23.63 18.58 -11.95
CA PRO A 31 22.25 18.96 -11.68
C PRO A 31 21.37 17.72 -11.46
N TRP A 32 20.40 17.83 -10.55
CA TRP A 32 19.45 16.76 -10.31
C TRP A 32 18.53 16.61 -11.52
N HIS A 33 18.26 15.37 -11.92
CA HIS A 33 17.16 15.09 -12.84
C HIS A 33 15.85 15.55 -12.21
N ASP A 34 14.98 16.11 -13.04
CA ASP A 34 13.70 16.62 -12.59
C ASP A 34 12.84 15.50 -11.99
N HIS A 35 12.03 15.85 -11.01
CA HIS A 35 11.22 14.87 -10.26
C HIS A 35 10.11 14.26 -11.10
N TYR A 36 9.60 14.98 -12.10
CA TYR A 36 8.54 14.47 -12.96
C TYR A 36 9.04 13.31 -13.83
N THR A 37 10.19 13.47 -14.47
CA THR A 37 10.85 12.42 -15.26
C THR A 37 11.17 11.21 -14.40
N ILE A 38 11.74 11.44 -13.21
CA ILE A 38 12.05 10.35 -12.26
C ILE A 38 10.78 9.60 -11.83
N LEU A 39 9.72 10.31 -11.45
CA LEU A 39 8.47 9.68 -11.03
C LEU A 39 7.85 8.86 -12.15
N ASN A 40 7.86 9.37 -13.39
CA ASN A 40 7.35 8.62 -14.54
C ASN A 40 8.19 7.36 -14.82
N GLY A 41 9.50 7.40 -14.59
CA GLY A 41 10.35 6.20 -14.63
C GLY A 41 9.95 5.19 -13.55
N ILE A 42 9.68 5.62 -12.33
CA ILE A 42 9.20 4.74 -11.24
C ILE A 42 7.82 4.14 -11.57
N LEU A 43 6.89 4.93 -12.12
CA LEU A 43 5.58 4.45 -12.58
C LEU A 43 5.72 3.43 -13.72
N TRP A 44 6.66 3.65 -14.65
CA TRP A 44 6.96 2.68 -15.69
C TRP A 44 7.44 1.34 -15.09
N MET A 45 8.33 1.39 -14.08
CA MET A 45 8.78 0.19 -13.35
C MET A 45 7.62 -0.53 -12.67
N LEU A 46 6.73 0.23 -11.99
CA LEU A 46 5.54 -0.31 -11.33
C LEU A 46 4.66 -1.11 -12.30
N HIS A 47 4.36 -0.53 -13.46
CA HIS A 47 3.45 -1.12 -14.42
C HIS A 47 4.06 -2.23 -15.27
N SER A 48 5.35 -2.09 -15.66
CA SER A 48 6.03 -3.05 -16.50
C SER A 48 6.47 -4.30 -15.76
N GLY A 49 6.87 -4.16 -14.49
CA GLY A 49 7.53 -5.22 -13.72
C GLY A 49 8.88 -5.62 -14.29
N ALA A 50 9.48 -4.79 -15.13
CA ALA A 50 10.78 -5.06 -15.76
C ALA A 50 11.94 -4.96 -14.75
N PRO A 51 13.11 -5.53 -15.04
CA PRO A 51 14.33 -5.24 -14.30
C PRO A 51 14.70 -3.75 -14.40
N TRP A 52 15.28 -3.17 -13.35
CA TRP A 52 15.70 -1.76 -13.33
C TRP A 52 16.60 -1.38 -14.51
N ARG A 53 17.45 -2.31 -14.95
CA ARG A 53 18.38 -2.09 -16.08
C ARG A 53 17.69 -1.88 -17.41
N ASP A 54 16.43 -2.32 -17.54
CA ASP A 54 15.62 -2.20 -18.75
C ASP A 54 14.78 -0.90 -18.76
N LEU A 55 15.02 -0.01 -17.78
CA LEU A 55 14.35 1.29 -17.73
C LEU A 55 14.68 2.08 -19.01
N PRO A 56 13.68 2.57 -19.75
CA PRO A 56 13.91 3.36 -20.97
C PRO A 56 14.75 4.61 -20.71
N GLU A 57 15.74 4.87 -21.57
CA GLU A 57 16.70 5.98 -21.48
C GLU A 57 16.04 7.36 -21.30
N ARG A 58 14.81 7.55 -21.84
CA ARG A 58 14.05 8.79 -21.71
C ARG A 58 13.75 9.21 -20.26
N TYR A 59 13.81 8.27 -19.30
CA TYR A 59 13.66 8.55 -17.88
C TYR A 59 15.00 8.79 -17.18
N GLY A 60 16.09 8.80 -17.95
CA GLY A 60 17.45 8.93 -17.47
C GLY A 60 18.08 7.60 -17.03
N PRO A 61 19.31 7.63 -16.51
CA PRO A 61 20.02 6.43 -16.05
C PRO A 61 19.22 5.70 -14.98
N TRP A 62 19.05 4.39 -15.13
CA TRP A 62 18.27 3.58 -14.19
C TRP A 62 18.77 3.69 -12.74
N GLN A 63 20.10 3.83 -12.53
CA GLN A 63 20.68 4.02 -11.22
C GLN A 63 20.13 5.29 -10.53
N THR A 64 20.02 6.39 -11.29
CA THR A 64 19.51 7.67 -10.78
C THR A 64 18.04 7.53 -10.35
N VAL A 65 17.22 6.85 -11.14
CA VAL A 65 15.80 6.63 -10.83
C VAL A 65 15.66 5.70 -9.63
N TYR A 66 16.44 4.60 -9.58
CA TYR A 66 16.45 3.66 -8.45
C TYR A 66 16.92 4.31 -7.15
N ASP A 67 17.98 5.13 -7.19
CA ASP A 67 18.48 5.83 -6.01
C ASP A 67 17.46 6.84 -5.48
N ARG A 68 16.74 7.53 -6.38
CA ARG A 68 15.66 8.43 -5.99
C ARG A 68 14.49 7.68 -5.38
N PHE A 69 14.05 6.58 -5.98
CA PHE A 69 13.03 5.68 -5.41
C PHE A 69 13.42 5.24 -3.99
N ASN A 70 14.66 4.79 -3.79
CA ASN A 70 15.16 4.36 -2.49
C ASN A 70 15.28 5.50 -1.48
N ARG A 71 15.69 6.70 -1.91
CA ARG A 71 15.73 7.89 -1.06
C ARG A 71 14.34 8.22 -0.55
N TRP A 72 13.35 8.33 -1.44
CA TRP A 72 11.97 8.63 -1.09
C TRP A 72 11.30 7.53 -0.25
N ARG A 73 11.77 6.29 -0.37
CA ARG A 73 11.38 5.21 0.54
C ARG A 73 11.97 5.42 1.93
N LYS A 74 13.29 5.68 2.03
CA LYS A 74 14.03 5.81 3.29
C LYS A 74 13.60 7.01 4.12
N ASP A 75 13.32 8.13 3.47
CA ASP A 75 12.89 9.37 4.13
C ASP A 75 11.37 9.45 4.35
N GLY A 76 10.62 8.42 3.95
CA GLY A 76 9.17 8.31 4.14
C GLY A 76 8.32 9.15 3.18
N THR A 77 8.90 9.69 2.10
CA THR A 77 8.18 10.51 1.12
C THR A 77 6.97 9.79 0.54
N TRP A 78 7.08 8.50 0.18
CA TRP A 78 5.94 7.74 -0.34
C TRP A 78 4.77 7.68 0.63
N ALA A 79 5.03 7.40 1.93
CA ALA A 79 3.99 7.36 2.94
C ALA A 79 3.37 8.74 3.19
N ARG A 80 4.18 9.82 3.17
CA ARG A 80 3.67 11.21 3.29
C ARG A 80 2.75 11.59 2.14
N LEU A 81 3.11 11.24 0.90
CA LEU A 81 2.26 11.49 -0.27
C LEU A 81 0.91 10.80 -0.17
N VAL A 82 0.90 9.50 0.16
CA VAL A 82 -0.35 8.75 0.36
C VAL A 82 -1.17 9.34 1.51
N THR A 83 -0.53 9.64 2.66
CA THR A 83 -1.21 10.26 3.80
C THR A 83 -1.85 11.60 3.42
N TRP A 84 -1.15 12.44 2.66
CA TRP A 84 -1.67 13.72 2.18
C TRP A 84 -2.87 13.53 1.24
N LEU A 85 -2.77 12.57 0.30
CA LEU A 85 -3.87 12.26 -0.62
C LEU A 85 -5.11 11.75 0.12
N LEU A 86 -4.95 10.83 1.06
CA LEU A 86 -6.04 10.33 1.88
C LEU A 86 -6.67 11.43 2.74
N ASP A 87 -5.87 12.36 3.31
CA ASP A 87 -6.39 13.53 4.02
C ASP A 87 -7.20 14.43 3.08
N HIS A 88 -6.71 14.62 1.85
CA HIS A 88 -7.40 15.44 0.86
C HIS A 88 -8.73 14.81 0.41
N LEU A 89 -8.75 13.51 0.15
CA LEU A 89 -9.97 12.75 -0.14
C LEU A 89 -10.95 12.79 1.03
N GLN A 90 -10.46 12.65 2.27
CA GLN A 90 -11.27 12.75 3.47
C GLN A 90 -11.93 14.14 3.61
N ARG A 91 -11.18 15.23 3.34
CA ARG A 91 -11.72 16.61 3.40
C ARG A 91 -12.82 16.86 2.39
N ARG A 92 -12.75 16.19 1.23
CA ARG A 92 -13.77 16.28 0.18
C ARG A 92 -14.96 15.33 0.38
N GLY A 93 -14.99 14.58 1.48
CA GLY A 93 -16.04 13.57 1.71
C GLY A 93 -15.97 12.36 0.78
N CYS A 94 -14.85 12.17 0.07
CA CYS A 94 -14.65 11.06 -0.87
C CYS A 94 -14.16 9.77 -0.21
N LEU A 95 -13.87 9.76 1.10
CA LEU A 95 -13.56 8.55 1.85
C LEU A 95 -14.77 8.08 2.65
N GLY A 96 -15.25 6.87 2.35
CA GLY A 96 -16.36 6.25 3.05
C GLY A 96 -16.00 5.81 4.47
N ARG A 97 -16.96 5.97 5.41
CA ARG A 97 -16.87 5.43 6.78
C ARG A 97 -17.85 4.29 7.02
N ASP A 98 -18.83 4.13 6.14
CA ASP A 98 -19.87 3.13 6.33
C ASP A 98 -19.28 1.72 6.41
N LEU A 99 -18.41 1.36 5.46
CA LEU A 99 -17.83 0.03 5.38
C LEU A 99 -16.36 0.06 4.99
N TRP A 100 -15.50 -0.49 5.86
CA TRP A 100 -14.15 -0.87 5.45
C TRP A 100 -14.07 -2.38 5.28
N CYS A 101 -13.20 -2.82 4.37
CA CYS A 101 -12.98 -4.22 4.07
C CYS A 101 -11.53 -4.59 4.32
N VAL A 102 -11.31 -5.70 5.03
CA VAL A 102 -9.99 -6.28 5.25
C VAL A 102 -9.90 -7.60 4.50
N ASP A 103 -8.78 -7.80 3.81
CA ASP A 103 -8.49 -9.06 3.11
C ASP A 103 -6.98 -9.25 2.98
N ALA A 104 -6.57 -10.45 2.54
CA ALA A 104 -5.18 -10.75 2.26
C ALA A 104 -5.03 -11.54 0.96
N SER A 105 -3.97 -11.21 0.21
CA SER A 105 -3.66 -11.91 -1.02
C SER A 105 -2.24 -12.43 -1.02
N ILE A 106 -2.04 -13.66 -1.48
CA ILE A 106 -0.71 -14.25 -1.69
C ILE A 106 -0.18 -13.77 -3.03
N ILE A 107 1.04 -13.25 -3.01
CA ILE A 107 1.78 -12.83 -4.19
C ILE A 107 2.99 -13.75 -4.34
N ARG A 108 3.13 -14.38 -5.48
CA ARG A 108 4.31 -15.22 -5.77
C ARG A 108 5.57 -14.37 -5.82
N ALA A 109 6.65 -14.89 -5.26
CA ALA A 109 7.97 -14.30 -5.34
C ALA A 109 8.74 -14.91 -6.52
N SER A 110 9.40 -14.07 -7.31
CA SER A 110 10.31 -14.53 -8.35
C SER A 110 11.62 -15.07 -7.77
N HIS A 111 12.42 -15.77 -8.56
CA HIS A 111 13.76 -16.19 -8.18
C HIS A 111 14.64 -15.02 -7.70
N ALA A 112 14.45 -13.82 -8.27
CA ALA A 112 15.19 -12.63 -7.85
C ALA A 112 14.95 -12.28 -6.38
N ALA A 113 13.71 -12.43 -5.89
CA ALA A 113 13.36 -12.19 -4.50
C ALA A 113 13.92 -13.27 -3.54
N ALA A 114 14.02 -14.52 -4.02
CA ALA A 114 14.54 -15.64 -3.21
C ALA A 114 16.02 -15.48 -2.81
N GLY A 115 16.80 -14.68 -3.54
CA GLY A 115 18.19 -14.36 -3.22
C GLY A 115 18.37 -13.36 -2.06
N ALA A 116 17.33 -13.04 -1.29
CA ALA A 116 17.43 -12.23 -0.08
C ALA A 116 18.28 -12.96 0.99
N LYS A 117 19.28 -12.27 1.54
CA LYS A 117 20.09 -12.84 2.64
C LYS A 117 19.23 -13.00 3.89
N LYS A 118 19.23 -14.20 4.48
CA LYS A 118 18.63 -14.45 5.81
C LYS A 118 19.41 -13.67 6.87
N ASN A 119 18.96 -12.67 7.44
CA ASN A 119 19.53 -11.66 8.33
C ASN A 119 19.98 -10.39 7.60
N PRO A 120 19.08 -9.47 7.33
CA PRO A 120 19.46 -8.10 7.10
C PRO A 120 20.09 -7.61 8.40
N GLY A 121 21.38 -7.24 8.36
CA GLY A 121 22.05 -6.61 9.51
C GLY A 121 21.15 -5.50 10.10
N ARG A 122 21.31 -5.20 11.41
CA ARG A 122 20.48 -4.21 12.13
C ARG A 122 20.20 -3.00 11.26
N ALA A 123 19.01 -2.93 10.67
CA ALA A 123 18.55 -1.74 9.98
C ALA A 123 18.55 -0.60 11.01
N ARG A 124 19.18 0.51 10.68
CA ARG A 124 19.17 1.73 11.52
C ARG A 124 17.71 2.08 11.78
N VAL A 125 17.29 1.99 13.04
CA VAL A 125 15.94 2.32 13.49
C VAL A 125 15.73 3.82 13.25
N LEU A 126 14.87 4.17 12.32
CA LEU A 126 14.35 5.52 12.21
C LEU A 126 13.32 5.72 13.33
N ALA A 127 13.51 6.74 14.17
CA ALA A 127 12.63 7.00 15.30
C ALA A 127 11.25 7.51 14.86
N GLY A 128 10.18 6.95 15.45
CA GLY A 128 8.79 7.40 15.30
C GLY A 128 7.82 6.32 14.82
N PRO A 129 6.51 6.43 15.13
CA PRO A 129 5.51 5.39 14.80
C PRO A 129 5.31 5.17 13.30
N LYS A 130 5.58 6.17 12.44
CA LYS A 130 5.56 6.03 10.97
C LYS A 130 6.79 5.31 10.42
N ALA A 131 7.91 5.29 11.15
CA ALA A 131 9.14 4.61 10.75
C ALA A 131 9.04 3.08 10.84
N ALA A 132 8.17 2.53 11.68
CA ALA A 132 7.94 1.09 11.79
C ALA A 132 7.39 0.46 10.49
N GLN A 133 6.77 1.25 9.60
CA GLN A 133 6.32 0.79 8.30
C GLN A 133 7.46 0.46 7.33
N LEU A 134 8.63 1.04 7.56
CA LEU A 134 9.79 0.95 6.68
C LEU A 134 10.90 0.05 7.23
N GLN A 135 10.64 -0.68 8.33
CA GLN A 135 11.59 -1.65 8.87
C GLN A 135 11.53 -2.96 8.09
N GLU A 136 12.69 -3.41 7.63
CA GLU A 136 12.81 -4.69 6.97
C GLU A 136 12.59 -5.83 7.98
N PRO A 137 11.58 -6.70 7.78
CA PRO A 137 11.38 -7.84 8.66
C PRO A 137 12.48 -8.89 8.47
N PRO A 138 12.85 -9.64 9.54
CA PRO A 138 13.94 -10.64 9.48
C PRO A 138 13.75 -11.70 8.38
N SER A 139 12.51 -12.05 8.07
CA SER A 139 12.15 -13.01 7.00
C SER A 139 12.02 -12.37 5.62
N HIS A 140 12.28 -11.07 5.48
CA HIS A 140 11.92 -10.28 4.28
C HIS A 140 10.45 -10.43 3.86
N ALA A 141 9.57 -10.85 4.77
CA ALA A 141 8.19 -11.22 4.47
C ALA A 141 8.06 -12.27 3.35
N LEU A 142 8.99 -13.22 3.28
CA LEU A 142 9.01 -14.31 2.31
C LEU A 142 8.83 -15.65 3.02
N GLY A 143 8.06 -16.56 2.41
CA GLY A 143 7.85 -17.91 2.93
C GLY A 143 7.00 -18.78 2.02
N TYR A 144 6.98 -20.08 2.31
CA TYR A 144 6.25 -21.06 1.53
C TYR A 144 4.81 -21.22 2.02
N SER A 145 3.86 -21.15 1.10
CA SER A 145 2.44 -21.45 1.28
C SER A 145 2.02 -22.57 0.34
N GLN A 146 0.76 -22.99 0.36
CA GLN A 146 0.22 -23.92 -0.64
C GLN A 146 0.35 -23.39 -2.08
N GLY A 147 0.34 -22.06 -2.26
CA GLY A 147 0.57 -21.38 -3.55
C GLY A 147 2.03 -21.23 -3.94
N GLY A 148 2.99 -21.85 -3.20
CA GLY A 148 4.42 -21.76 -3.41
C GLY A 148 5.10 -20.66 -2.60
N PHE A 149 6.33 -20.34 -2.97
CA PHE A 149 7.14 -19.30 -2.32
C PHE A 149 6.62 -17.89 -2.64
N GLY A 150 6.35 -17.11 -1.60
CA GLY A 150 5.74 -15.81 -1.79
C GLY A 150 5.58 -14.96 -0.54
N THR A 151 4.91 -13.84 -0.72
CA THR A 151 4.53 -12.87 0.30
C THR A 151 3.01 -12.81 0.39
N LYS A 152 2.47 -12.73 1.60
CA LYS A 152 1.06 -12.38 1.81
C LYS A 152 0.96 -10.87 2.07
N VAL A 153 0.13 -10.21 1.28
CA VAL A 153 -0.18 -8.78 1.41
C VAL A 153 -1.53 -8.66 2.09
N HIS A 154 -1.57 -8.03 3.26
CA HIS A 154 -2.78 -7.71 4.00
C HIS A 154 -3.18 -6.28 3.65
N LEU A 155 -4.45 -6.06 3.38
CA LEU A 155 -4.98 -4.82 2.84
C LEU A 155 -6.22 -4.37 3.61
N VAL A 156 -6.37 -3.06 3.74
CA VAL A 156 -7.61 -2.42 4.19
C VAL A 156 -8.02 -1.42 3.13
N CYS A 157 -9.25 -1.51 2.65
CA CYS A 157 -9.84 -0.51 1.78
C CYS A 157 -11.19 -0.03 2.33
N GLU A 158 -11.61 1.17 1.93
CA GLU A 158 -12.97 1.66 2.15
C GLU A 158 -13.92 1.21 1.00
N ASP A 159 -15.18 1.59 1.07
CA ASP A 159 -16.26 1.06 0.21
C ASP A 159 -16.23 1.50 -1.27
N HIS A 160 -15.35 2.43 -1.67
CA HIS A 160 -15.06 2.74 -3.07
C HIS A 160 -13.79 2.03 -3.59
N GLY A 161 -13.09 1.26 -2.74
CA GLY A 161 -11.89 0.50 -3.08
C GLY A 161 -10.60 1.31 -3.01
N ILE A 162 -10.61 2.45 -2.32
CA ILE A 162 -9.41 3.20 -1.99
C ILE A 162 -8.68 2.46 -0.87
N LEU A 163 -7.41 2.09 -1.10
CA LEU A 163 -6.60 1.44 -0.08
C LEU A 163 -6.19 2.45 1.00
N LEU A 164 -6.44 2.06 2.25
CA LEU A 164 -6.14 2.88 3.41
C LEU A 164 -4.86 2.45 4.10
N GLY A 165 -4.51 1.16 4.00
CA GLY A 165 -3.33 0.61 4.64
C GLY A 165 -2.95 -0.75 4.08
N ILE A 166 -1.66 -1.07 4.20
CA ILE A 166 -1.10 -2.37 3.80
C ILE A 166 -0.10 -2.89 4.83
N TYR A 167 0.04 -4.20 4.88
CA TYR A 167 1.08 -4.88 5.63
C TYR A 167 1.50 -6.16 4.91
N VAL A 168 2.76 -6.56 4.99
CA VAL A 168 3.28 -7.75 4.32
C VAL A 168 3.85 -8.76 5.30
N THR A 169 3.59 -10.04 5.04
CA THR A 169 4.08 -11.17 5.85
C THR A 169 4.56 -12.31 4.95
N PRO A 170 5.31 -13.28 5.50
CA PRO A 170 5.56 -14.53 4.78
C PRO A 170 4.27 -15.20 4.35
N GLY A 171 4.27 -15.82 3.16
CA GLY A 171 3.08 -16.36 2.50
C GLY A 171 2.25 -17.34 3.34
N GLN A 172 2.88 -18.14 4.23
CA GLN A 172 2.21 -19.14 5.10
C GLN A 172 1.50 -18.55 6.31
N ARG A 173 1.73 -17.27 6.65
CA ARG A 173 1.16 -16.68 7.86
C ARG A 173 -0.35 -16.52 7.72
N HIS A 174 -1.07 -16.83 8.82
CA HIS A 174 -2.53 -16.71 8.82
C HIS A 174 -2.96 -15.24 8.99
N GLU A 175 -3.89 -14.78 8.14
CA GLU A 175 -4.31 -13.37 8.05
C GLU A 175 -4.90 -12.81 9.37
N SER A 176 -5.61 -13.63 10.13
CA SER A 176 -6.21 -13.18 11.39
C SER A 176 -5.20 -12.72 12.45
N GLN A 177 -3.96 -13.21 12.38
CA GLN A 177 -2.89 -12.80 13.30
C GLN A 177 -2.43 -11.36 13.06
N PHE A 178 -2.69 -10.83 11.87
CA PHE A 178 -2.22 -9.51 11.44
C PHE A 178 -3.35 -8.50 11.25
N PHE A 179 -4.57 -8.86 11.69
CA PHE A 179 -5.73 -7.97 11.61
C PHE A 179 -5.45 -6.61 12.29
N GLU A 180 -5.08 -6.62 13.56
CA GLU A 180 -4.79 -5.39 14.31
C GLU A 180 -3.61 -4.64 13.68
N THR A 181 -2.55 -5.36 13.30
CA THR A 181 -1.36 -4.78 12.68
C THR A 181 -1.69 -4.02 11.38
N VAL A 182 -2.50 -4.60 10.49
CA VAL A 182 -2.84 -3.92 9.22
C VAL A 182 -3.74 -2.71 9.46
N ILE A 183 -4.66 -2.78 10.43
CA ILE A 183 -5.50 -1.63 10.81
C ILE A 183 -4.68 -0.49 11.41
N GLU A 184 -3.66 -0.80 12.20
CA GLU A 184 -2.71 0.20 12.73
C GLU A 184 -1.88 0.87 11.63
N ARG A 185 -1.74 0.23 10.46
CA ARG A 185 -1.05 0.75 9.27
C ARG A 185 -1.92 1.63 8.36
N VAL A 186 -3.17 1.86 8.73
CA VAL A 186 -4.03 2.80 8.01
C VAL A 186 -3.42 4.20 8.05
N LEU A 187 -3.27 4.80 6.86
CA LEU A 187 -2.57 6.07 6.65
C LEU A 187 -3.51 7.29 6.71
N VAL A 188 -4.81 7.09 6.91
CA VAL A 188 -5.76 8.20 7.06
C VAL A 188 -5.41 9.00 8.31
N PRO A 189 -5.19 10.32 8.21
CA PRO A 189 -4.80 11.14 9.35
C PRO A 189 -5.87 11.21 10.42
N HIS A 190 -5.42 11.32 11.66
CA HIS A 190 -6.30 11.63 12.78
C HIS A 190 -6.73 13.10 12.71
N ARG A 191 -7.99 13.38 13.02
CA ARG A 191 -8.51 14.74 13.12
C ARG A 191 -9.00 15.02 14.52
N ARG A 192 -8.67 16.17 15.07
CA ARG A 192 -9.06 16.62 16.42
C ARG A 192 -8.75 15.57 17.50
N GLY A 193 -7.61 14.85 17.35
CA GLY A 193 -7.22 13.77 18.26
C GLY A 193 -8.02 12.47 18.11
N GLN A 194 -9.00 12.41 17.24
CA GLN A 194 -9.79 11.21 17.00
C GLN A 194 -9.29 10.46 15.76
N ARG A 195 -9.15 9.15 15.91
CA ARG A 195 -8.84 8.26 14.81
C ARG A 195 -10.06 8.09 13.91
N TYR A 196 -9.84 8.10 12.61
CA TYR A 196 -10.89 7.84 11.63
C TYR A 196 -11.18 6.33 11.61
N TRP A 197 -12.31 5.92 12.21
CA TRP A 197 -12.75 4.53 12.26
C TRP A 197 -13.98 4.32 11.39
N PRO A 198 -14.14 3.13 10.78
CA PRO A 198 -15.35 2.78 10.05
C PRO A 198 -16.50 2.44 11.03
N GLU A 199 -17.73 2.60 10.56
CA GLU A 199 -18.91 2.09 11.25
C GLU A 199 -18.94 0.56 11.20
N ARG A 200 -18.55 0.00 10.07
CA ARG A 200 -18.51 -1.45 9.81
C ARG A 200 -17.17 -1.89 9.27
N MET A 201 -16.77 -3.09 9.66
CA MET A 201 -15.57 -3.76 9.13
C MET A 201 -15.95 -5.13 8.59
N ALA A 202 -15.84 -5.33 7.27
CA ALA A 202 -16.05 -6.62 6.63
C ALA A 202 -14.74 -7.39 6.46
N GLY A 203 -14.80 -8.70 6.68
CA GLY A 203 -13.73 -9.65 6.42
C GLY A 203 -14.30 -11.02 6.08
N ASP A 204 -13.51 -11.90 5.52
CA ASP A 204 -13.92 -13.28 5.25
C ASP A 204 -13.96 -14.13 6.54
N LYS A 205 -14.30 -15.43 6.41
CA LYS A 205 -14.30 -16.39 7.54
C LYS A 205 -12.92 -16.58 8.17
N GLY A 206 -11.84 -16.25 7.47
CA GLY A 206 -10.47 -16.24 7.97
C GLY A 206 -10.27 -15.29 9.13
N TYR A 207 -11.06 -14.22 9.20
CA TYR A 207 -11.05 -13.23 10.30
C TYR A 207 -12.06 -13.56 11.42
N SER A 208 -12.80 -14.67 11.37
CA SER A 208 -13.79 -15.04 12.39
C SER A 208 -13.14 -15.58 13.67
N TYR A 209 -12.56 -14.71 14.47
CA TYR A 209 -11.94 -15.02 15.76
C TYR A 209 -12.46 -14.11 16.87
N ARG A 210 -12.49 -14.66 18.12
CA ARG A 210 -12.95 -13.92 19.31
C ARG A 210 -12.16 -12.65 19.59
N HIS A 211 -10.82 -12.67 19.37
CA HIS A 211 -9.97 -11.48 19.59
C HIS A 211 -10.32 -10.37 18.62
N ILE A 212 -10.56 -10.67 17.34
CA ILE A 212 -10.96 -9.69 16.33
C ILE A 212 -12.32 -9.08 16.67
N ARG A 213 -13.32 -9.91 17.02
CA ARG A 213 -14.65 -9.41 17.41
C ARG A 213 -14.59 -8.53 18.66
N ARG A 214 -13.77 -8.90 19.67
CA ARG A 214 -13.53 -8.07 20.85
C ARG A 214 -12.84 -6.75 20.50
N TRP A 215 -11.85 -6.80 19.62
CA TRP A 215 -11.14 -5.61 19.17
C TRP A 215 -12.11 -4.63 18.46
N LEU A 216 -12.91 -5.10 17.51
CA LEU A 216 -13.92 -4.29 16.81
C LEU A 216 -14.91 -3.66 17.80
N LYS A 217 -15.43 -4.43 18.75
CA LYS A 217 -16.36 -3.92 19.79
C LYS A 217 -15.71 -2.80 20.61
N ARG A 218 -14.46 -2.95 21.03
CA ARG A 218 -13.71 -1.92 21.79
C ARG A 218 -13.54 -0.61 21.01
N HIS A 219 -13.52 -0.68 19.68
CA HIS A 219 -13.37 0.49 18.81
C HIS A 219 -14.71 1.03 18.27
N GLY A 220 -15.83 0.51 18.77
CA GLY A 220 -17.16 0.95 18.31
C GLY A 220 -17.48 0.58 16.87
N THR A 221 -16.75 -0.36 16.28
CA THR A 221 -16.92 -0.81 14.89
C THR A 221 -17.71 -2.11 14.84
N ARG A 222 -18.77 -2.16 14.04
CA ARG A 222 -19.55 -3.38 13.84
C ARG A 222 -18.83 -4.34 12.89
N GLY A 223 -18.58 -5.58 13.35
CA GLY A 223 -17.96 -6.61 12.52
C GLY A 223 -18.96 -7.27 11.57
N VAL A 224 -18.72 -7.19 10.26
CA VAL A 224 -19.47 -7.90 9.21
C VAL A 224 -18.64 -9.09 8.73
N ILE A 225 -18.42 -10.05 9.66
CA ILE A 225 -17.57 -11.23 9.45
C ILE A 225 -18.43 -12.47 9.66
N PRO A 226 -18.57 -13.37 8.65
CA PRO A 226 -19.40 -14.56 8.81
C PRO A 226 -18.81 -15.52 9.84
N THR A 227 -19.68 -16.24 10.55
CA THR A 227 -19.27 -17.27 11.50
C THR A 227 -18.78 -18.54 10.80
N ARG A 228 -17.84 -19.27 11.42
CA ARG A 228 -17.42 -20.59 10.97
C ARG A 228 -18.45 -21.65 11.38
N LYS A 229 -18.41 -22.83 10.76
CA LYS A 229 -19.34 -23.96 11.06
C LYS A 229 -19.34 -24.37 12.53
N ASN A 230 -18.20 -24.22 13.22
CA ASN A 230 -18.01 -24.56 14.63
C ASN A 230 -18.27 -23.40 15.60
N GLN A 231 -18.87 -22.31 15.13
CA GLN A 231 -19.20 -21.13 15.93
C GLN A 231 -20.72 -20.94 15.98
N PRO A 232 -21.27 -20.35 17.05
CA PRO A 232 -22.68 -19.95 17.09
C PRO A 232 -23.04 -19.08 15.91
N ARG A 233 -24.22 -19.32 15.35
CA ARG A 233 -24.74 -18.49 14.24
C ARG A 233 -24.97 -17.05 14.71
N ASP A 234 -24.45 -16.09 13.98
CA ASP A 234 -24.73 -14.68 14.19
C ASP A 234 -26.08 -14.33 13.56
N LEU A 235 -27.12 -14.18 14.39
CA LEU A 235 -28.47 -13.82 13.94
C LEU A 235 -28.57 -12.37 13.43
N GLY A 236 -27.63 -11.51 13.84
CA GLY A 236 -27.53 -10.12 13.40
C GLY A 236 -26.61 -9.91 12.21
N PHE A 237 -26.21 -10.99 11.51
CA PHE A 237 -25.27 -10.88 10.38
C PHE A 237 -25.87 -10.13 9.19
N GLU A 238 -25.25 -9.00 8.84
CA GLU A 238 -25.67 -8.11 7.76
C GLU A 238 -25.24 -8.65 6.38
N LYS A 239 -26.02 -9.58 5.81
CA LYS A 239 -25.70 -10.22 4.53
C LYS A 239 -25.55 -9.22 3.38
N ALA A 240 -26.35 -8.15 3.35
CA ALA A 240 -26.29 -7.10 2.33
C ALA A 240 -24.94 -6.36 2.40
N GLN A 241 -24.53 -5.97 3.60
CA GLN A 241 -23.21 -5.32 3.81
C GLN A 241 -22.05 -6.26 3.49
N TYR A 242 -22.17 -7.54 3.84
CA TYR A 242 -21.16 -8.53 3.51
C TYR A 242 -20.94 -8.69 2.00
N ARG A 243 -21.98 -8.58 1.18
CA ARG A 243 -21.87 -8.64 -0.29
C ARG A 243 -21.02 -7.49 -0.84
N ARG A 244 -21.04 -6.33 -0.19
CA ARG A 244 -20.21 -5.17 -0.57
C ARG A 244 -18.70 -5.43 -0.37
N ARG A 245 -18.32 -6.44 0.45
CA ARG A 245 -16.92 -6.84 0.63
C ARG A 245 -16.23 -7.18 -0.70
N ASN A 246 -16.97 -7.54 -1.74
CA ASN A 246 -16.40 -7.74 -3.08
C ASN A 246 -15.53 -6.56 -3.56
N ILE A 247 -15.70 -5.36 -2.99
CA ILE A 247 -14.87 -4.20 -3.34
C ILE A 247 -13.39 -4.44 -3.05
N VAL A 248 -13.02 -5.13 -1.95
CA VAL A 248 -11.61 -5.40 -1.65
C VAL A 248 -11.00 -6.39 -2.63
N GLU A 249 -11.77 -7.39 -3.10
CA GLU A 249 -11.31 -8.33 -4.12
C GLU A 249 -11.06 -7.61 -5.45
N ARG A 250 -11.97 -6.71 -5.86
CA ARG A 250 -11.79 -5.85 -7.04
C ARG A 250 -10.59 -4.92 -6.87
N ALA A 251 -10.43 -4.29 -5.70
CA ALA A 251 -9.26 -3.44 -5.41
C ALA A 251 -7.95 -4.23 -5.57
N ILE A 252 -7.86 -5.43 -5.00
CA ILE A 252 -6.71 -6.33 -5.18
C ILE A 252 -6.47 -6.62 -6.67
N GLY A 253 -7.52 -6.89 -7.45
CA GLY A 253 -7.44 -7.11 -8.90
C GLY A 253 -6.82 -5.90 -9.61
N TRP A 254 -7.32 -4.71 -9.34
CA TRP A 254 -6.82 -3.47 -9.94
C TRP A 254 -5.35 -3.19 -9.63
N TYR A 255 -4.91 -3.42 -8.37
CA TYR A 255 -3.50 -3.24 -8.01
C TYR A 255 -2.61 -4.30 -8.66
N LYS A 256 -3.12 -5.53 -8.89
CA LYS A 256 -2.39 -6.60 -9.61
C LYS A 256 -2.25 -6.35 -11.12
N GLU A 257 -2.97 -5.41 -11.71
CA GLU A 257 -2.69 -4.94 -13.07
C GLU A 257 -1.29 -4.30 -13.18
N CYS A 258 -0.78 -3.76 -12.07
CA CYS A 258 0.62 -3.37 -11.95
C CYS A 258 1.49 -4.63 -11.83
N ARG A 259 2.23 -4.99 -12.87
CA ARG A 259 3.01 -6.24 -12.93
C ARG A 259 4.01 -6.38 -11.79
N HIS A 260 4.59 -5.26 -11.33
CA HIS A 260 5.52 -5.27 -10.20
C HIS A 260 4.85 -5.68 -8.88
N LEU A 261 3.53 -5.45 -8.74
CA LEU A 261 2.74 -5.87 -7.58
C LEU A 261 2.18 -7.29 -7.72
N ALA A 262 1.89 -7.72 -8.96
CA ALA A 262 1.35 -9.06 -9.25
C ALA A 262 2.37 -10.18 -9.02
N THR A 263 3.67 -9.86 -9.17
CA THR A 263 4.79 -10.76 -8.86
C THR A 263 5.83 -9.98 -8.08
N ARG A 264 6.28 -10.51 -6.95
CA ARG A 264 7.29 -9.86 -6.15
C ARG A 264 8.69 -10.16 -6.69
N TYR A 265 9.35 -9.15 -7.23
CA TYR A 265 10.75 -9.19 -7.68
C TYR A 265 11.73 -8.67 -6.62
N ASP A 266 11.26 -7.85 -5.69
CA ASP A 266 12.08 -7.21 -4.68
C ASP A 266 12.56 -8.19 -3.61
N LYS A 267 13.87 -8.19 -3.37
CA LYS A 267 14.50 -8.92 -2.24
C LYS A 267 14.00 -8.39 -0.91
N LEU A 268 13.97 -7.06 -0.75
CA LEU A 268 13.57 -6.40 0.49
C LEU A 268 12.06 -6.16 0.51
N ALA A 269 11.42 -6.50 1.64
CA ALA A 269 10.00 -6.25 1.86
C ALA A 269 9.69 -4.74 1.82
N VAL A 270 10.58 -3.91 2.35
CA VAL A 270 10.40 -2.44 2.36
C VAL A 270 10.36 -1.84 0.96
N ASN A 271 11.10 -2.39 -0.02
CA ASN A 271 11.03 -1.95 -1.41
C ASN A 271 9.69 -2.36 -2.04
N TYR A 272 9.25 -3.58 -1.79
CA TYR A 272 7.97 -4.05 -2.26
C TYR A 272 6.80 -3.23 -1.70
N VAL A 273 6.83 -2.93 -0.39
CA VAL A 273 5.84 -2.02 0.24
C VAL A 273 5.89 -0.62 -0.37
N ALA A 274 7.07 -0.11 -0.70
CA ALA A 274 7.19 1.19 -1.35
C ALA A 274 6.50 1.23 -2.72
N PHE A 275 6.58 0.15 -3.53
CA PHE A 275 5.83 0.07 -4.78
C PHE A 275 4.31 0.02 -4.56
N TRP A 276 3.83 -0.60 -3.49
CA TRP A 276 2.41 -0.51 -3.11
C TRP A 276 2.02 0.94 -2.80
N LEU A 277 2.84 1.68 -2.06
CA LEU A 277 2.59 3.10 -1.77
C LEU A 277 2.59 3.96 -3.05
N VAL A 278 3.49 3.68 -4.00
CA VAL A 278 3.51 4.35 -5.32
C VAL A 278 2.20 4.06 -6.08
N ALA A 279 1.72 2.83 -6.06
CA ALA A 279 0.48 2.44 -6.72
C ALA A 279 -0.76 3.08 -6.04
N MET A 280 -0.77 3.13 -4.70
CA MET A 280 -1.80 3.86 -3.94
C MET A 280 -1.82 5.34 -4.34
N MET A 281 -0.66 6.00 -4.30
CA MET A 281 -0.52 7.40 -4.72
C MET A 281 -1.05 7.63 -6.14
N GLU A 282 -0.65 6.81 -7.11
CA GLU A 282 -1.11 6.96 -8.50
C GLU A 282 -2.62 6.82 -8.61
N ARG A 283 -3.21 5.82 -7.93
CA ARG A 283 -4.64 5.55 -7.97
C ARG A 283 -5.45 6.66 -7.31
N ASP A 284 -5.01 7.11 -6.14
CA ASP A 284 -5.66 8.18 -5.38
C ASP A 284 -5.62 9.50 -6.15
N LEU A 285 -4.50 9.81 -6.83
CA LEU A 285 -4.39 10.96 -7.72
C LEU A 285 -5.36 10.88 -8.90
N ARG A 286 -5.53 9.69 -9.50
CA ARG A 286 -6.50 9.49 -10.59
C ARG A 286 -7.93 9.69 -10.10
N PHE A 287 -8.24 9.19 -8.90
CA PHE A 287 -9.54 9.35 -8.28
C PHE A 287 -9.85 10.84 -8.01
N LEU A 288 -8.90 11.60 -7.47
CA LEU A 288 -9.01 13.06 -7.31
C LEU A 288 -9.15 13.78 -8.64
N GLY A 289 -8.49 13.32 -9.70
CA GLY A 289 -8.59 13.92 -11.03
C GLY A 289 -9.94 13.71 -11.69
N LEU A 290 -10.64 12.63 -11.36
CA LEU A 290 -12.02 12.40 -11.83
C LEU A 290 -13.02 13.25 -11.07
N SER A 291 -12.79 13.52 -9.79
CA SER A 291 -13.66 14.36 -8.94
C SER A 291 -13.49 15.88 -9.19
N ASP A 292 -12.47 16.30 -9.93
CA ASP A 292 -12.25 17.70 -10.30
C ASP A 292 -12.93 18.08 -11.63
N THR A 293 -13.57 17.14 -12.32
CA THR A 293 -14.24 17.35 -13.63
C THR A 293 -15.75 17.45 -13.50
N ASP A 294 -16.27 17.31 -12.31
CA ASP A 294 -17.67 17.60 -11.93
C ASP A 294 -17.75 18.98 -11.25
#